data_3bcc0f071543883bbd7423c1ccd62514
#
_entry.id   3bcc0f071543883bbd7423c1ccd62514
#
_cell.length_a   1.000
_cell.length_b   1.000
_cell.length_c   1.000
_cell.angle_alpha   90.00
_cell.angle_beta   90.00
_cell.angle_gamma   90.00
#
_symmetry.space_group_name_H-M   'P 1'
#
loop_
_entity.id
_entity.type
_entity.pdbx_description
1 polymer ?
#
loop_
_entity_poly.entity_id
_entity_poly.type
_entity_poly.pdbx_seq_one_letter_code
_entity_poly.pdbx_strand_id
1 'polypeptide(L)'
;MRKKLLSTLLATAMAVTMLAGCGSNGGQQATTPATDNKTETSAEAKTETSGATGGGKVGVAMPTKDLQRWNQDGSNMQAQLEAAGYDVDLQYASNDIPTQVSQIENMINSGCELLVIASIDGDSLGTVLEQAKEKDIPVIAYDRLIMNSDAVTYYATFDNYMVGTKQGEYIRDQLDLDNAAGPFNIELVTGDPGDNNARFFFGGAMDVLQPYIDAGKLVVKSGQTDFETVATANWSTETAQSRM
;
A
#
# COMPACT_ATOMS: atom_id res chain seq x y z
N MET A 1 13.86 -46.60 29.53
CA MET A 1 15.28 -46.72 29.11
C MET A 1 15.64 -45.39 28.49
N ARG A 2 16.15 -44.49 29.25
CA ARG A 2 17.52 -43.98 29.42
C ARG A 2 18.38 -44.08 28.16
N LYS A 3 18.73 -42.91 27.54
CA LYS A 3 20.10 -42.47 27.35
C LYS A 3 20.15 -40.97 26.98
N LYS A 4 20.84 -40.24 27.82
CA LYS A 4 21.39 -38.89 27.69
C LYS A 4 22.72 -38.99 26.88
N LEU A 5 23.14 -37.83 26.33
CA LEU A 5 24.54 -37.38 26.16
C LEU A 5 24.41 -36.07 25.31
N LEU A 6 24.67 -34.90 25.78
CA LEU A 6 25.82 -34.17 26.37
C LEU A 6 26.83 -33.67 25.30
N SER A 7 27.04 -32.37 25.33
CA SER A 7 28.23 -31.56 25.00
C SER A 7 28.52 -31.28 23.52
N THR A 8 28.92 -30.07 23.09
CA THR A 8 29.96 -29.17 23.65
C THR A 8 29.84 -27.78 23.09
N LEU A 9 30.11 -26.78 23.93
CA LEU A 9 30.44 -25.40 23.59
C LEU A 9 31.72 -25.31 22.73
N LEU A 10 31.77 -24.34 21.81
CA LEU A 10 33.04 -23.72 21.44
C LEU A 10 32.80 -22.21 21.19
N ALA A 11 33.25 -21.42 22.14
CA ALA A 11 33.45 -20.00 22.03
C ALA A 11 34.82 -19.72 21.41
N THR A 12 34.90 -18.81 20.44
CA THR A 12 36.18 -18.20 20.04
C THR A 12 35.98 -16.71 19.81
N ALA A 13 36.56 -15.94 20.72
CA ALA A 13 36.77 -14.51 20.61
C ALA A 13 38.11 -14.23 19.93
N MET A 14 38.21 -13.24 19.05
CA MET A 14 39.44 -12.49 18.70
C MET A 14 39.00 -11.17 18.08
N ALA A 15 39.13 -10.06 18.78
CA ALA A 15 40.30 -9.22 19.05
C ALA A 15 40.57 -8.21 17.91
N VAL A 16 40.39 -7.01 18.30
CA VAL A 16 40.68 -5.66 17.78
C VAL A 16 42.10 -5.51 17.19
N THR A 17 42.19 -4.78 16.06
CA THR A 17 43.37 -3.94 15.80
C THR A 17 42.98 -2.64 15.12
N MET A 18 43.18 -1.54 15.84
CA MET A 18 43.28 -0.18 15.31
C MET A 18 44.68 0.01 14.69
N LEU A 19 44.78 0.73 13.59
CA LEU A 19 45.98 1.45 13.21
C LEU A 19 45.61 2.78 12.58
N ALA A 20 45.93 3.84 13.27
CA ALA A 20 46.00 5.20 12.80
C ALA A 20 47.28 5.43 11.98
N GLY A 21 47.19 6.23 10.94
CA GLY A 21 48.37 6.65 10.17
C GLY A 21 48.08 8.01 9.51
N CYS A 22 48.58 9.09 10.14
CA CYS A 22 48.76 10.41 9.56
C CYS A 22 50.01 10.43 8.66
N GLY A 23 49.94 11.19 7.58
CA GLY A 23 51.17 11.52 6.83
C GLY A 23 50.87 12.47 5.67
N SER A 24 51.36 13.67 5.81
CA SER A 24 51.20 14.86 4.98
C SER A 24 52.22 14.97 3.81
N ASN A 25 51.83 15.75 2.83
CA ASN A 25 52.63 16.74 2.06
C ASN A 25 53.26 16.36 0.74
N GLY A 26 53.09 17.27 -0.24
CA GLY A 26 54.10 17.61 -1.25
C GLY A 26 53.66 17.50 -2.71
N GLY A 27 53.17 18.50 -3.29
CA GLY A 27 53.41 19.44 -4.35
C GLY A 27 53.97 18.92 -5.68
N GLN A 28 53.36 19.21 -6.78
CA GLN A 28 53.89 20.06 -7.87
C GLN A 28 53.09 19.90 -9.18
N GLN A 29 52.88 20.97 -9.77
CA GLN A 29 52.28 21.54 -10.94
C GLN A 29 52.80 20.96 -12.27
N ALA A 30 51.94 20.78 -13.28
CA ALA A 30 52.20 21.18 -14.67
C ALA A 30 50.97 20.98 -15.63
N THR A 31 50.51 22.13 -16.11
CA THR A 31 50.06 22.45 -17.51
C THR A 31 48.96 21.66 -18.21
N THR A 32 47.97 22.46 -18.58
CA THR A 32 46.84 22.27 -19.56
C THR A 32 47.31 21.93 -20.97
N PRO A 33 46.36 21.45 -21.88
CA PRO A 33 45.41 22.38 -22.50
C PRO A 33 43.96 21.87 -22.66
N ALA A 34 43.08 22.83 -22.88
CA ALA A 34 41.66 22.81 -23.04
C ALA A 34 41.13 21.96 -24.23
N THR A 35 39.95 21.38 -24.02
CA THR A 35 38.99 21.21 -25.10
C THR A 35 37.57 21.33 -24.51
N ASP A 36 36.80 22.21 -25.10
CA ASP A 36 35.39 22.48 -24.82
C ASP A 36 34.53 21.22 -24.81
N ASN A 37 33.67 21.07 -23.80
CA ASN A 37 32.39 20.41 -24.03
C ASN A 37 31.32 20.91 -23.05
N LYS A 38 30.26 21.30 -23.63
CA LYS A 38 28.95 21.78 -23.27
C LYS A 38 28.46 21.38 -21.88
N THR A 39 28.19 22.35 -21.06
CA THR A 39 27.50 22.29 -19.79
C THR A 39 26.03 22.02 -20.03
N GLU A 40 25.56 20.85 -19.70
CA GLU A 40 24.15 20.62 -19.42
C GLU A 40 23.88 20.95 -17.96
N THR A 41 23.16 22.03 -17.74
CA THR A 41 22.74 22.51 -16.42
C THR A 41 21.64 21.56 -15.94
N SER A 42 22.01 20.61 -15.09
CA SER A 42 21.06 19.91 -14.25
C SER A 42 20.53 20.88 -13.21
N ALA A 43 19.28 21.28 -13.31
CA ALA A 43 18.60 22.05 -12.30
C ALA A 43 18.35 21.14 -11.09
N GLU A 44 19.21 21.25 -10.06
CA GLU A 44 18.89 20.77 -8.73
C GLU A 44 17.68 21.56 -8.23
N ALA A 45 16.54 20.88 -8.15
CA ALA A 45 15.40 21.37 -7.41
C ALA A 45 15.81 21.42 -5.92
N LYS A 46 16.15 22.60 -5.44
CA LYS A 46 16.22 22.87 -4.00
C LYS A 46 14.82 22.61 -3.43
N THR A 47 14.66 21.47 -2.78
CA THR A 47 13.57 21.27 -1.83
C THR A 47 13.81 22.23 -0.69
N GLU A 48 13.13 23.35 -0.68
CA GLU A 48 13.08 24.22 0.50
C GLU A 48 12.34 23.43 1.58
N THR A 49 13.08 22.87 2.51
CA THR A 49 12.55 22.37 3.78
C THR A 49 12.06 23.59 4.54
N SER A 50 10.80 23.96 4.33
CA SER A 50 10.10 24.87 5.22
C SER A 50 10.10 24.25 6.59
N GLY A 51 10.87 24.84 7.53
CA GLY A 51 10.87 24.41 8.92
C GLY A 51 9.45 24.51 9.49
N ALA A 52 8.78 23.38 9.62
CA ALA A 52 7.47 23.29 10.25
C ALA A 52 7.62 23.62 11.73
N THR A 53 7.11 24.75 12.13
CA THR A 53 6.85 25.09 13.54
C THR A 53 5.60 24.31 13.95
N GLY A 54 5.77 23.23 14.72
CA GLY A 54 4.70 22.48 15.36
C GLY A 54 3.52 22.13 14.45
N GLY A 55 3.53 20.96 13.82
CA GLY A 55 2.40 20.46 13.05
C GLY A 55 1.18 20.23 13.95
N GLY A 56 -0.03 20.40 13.39
CA GLY A 56 -1.28 20.08 14.08
C GLY A 56 -1.42 18.57 14.34
N LYS A 57 -2.57 18.16 14.88
CA LYS A 57 -2.87 16.76 15.13
C LYS A 57 -3.47 16.08 13.90
N VAL A 58 -2.95 14.92 13.53
CA VAL A 58 -3.41 14.12 12.39
C VAL A 58 -3.99 12.80 12.87
N GLY A 59 -5.25 12.53 12.50
CA GLY A 59 -5.88 11.23 12.73
C GLY A 59 -5.59 10.28 11.56
N VAL A 60 -5.13 9.07 11.85
CA VAL A 60 -4.88 8.02 10.86
C VAL A 60 -5.70 6.78 11.21
N ALA A 61 -6.73 6.50 10.43
CA ALA A 61 -7.64 5.38 10.64
C ALA A 61 -7.36 4.25 9.64
N MET A 62 -6.84 3.11 10.13
CA MET A 62 -6.49 1.94 9.35
C MET A 62 -7.48 0.78 9.60
N PRO A 63 -7.71 -0.12 8.60
CA PRO A 63 -8.70 -1.18 8.73
C PRO A 63 -8.36 -2.20 9.83
N THR A 64 -7.14 -2.73 9.82
CA THR A 64 -6.74 -3.82 10.72
C THR A 64 -5.22 -3.95 10.84
N LYS A 65 -4.76 -4.57 11.94
CA LYS A 65 -3.37 -5.02 12.09
C LYS A 65 -3.12 -6.43 11.55
N ASP A 66 -4.15 -7.19 11.24
CA ASP A 66 -4.03 -8.59 10.84
C ASP A 66 -3.41 -8.75 9.45
N LEU A 67 -3.54 -7.75 8.60
CA LEU A 67 -2.84 -7.69 7.32
C LEU A 67 -1.54 -6.90 7.48
N GLN A 68 -0.41 -7.55 7.19
CA GLN A 68 0.93 -6.97 7.31
C GLN A 68 1.04 -5.61 6.61
N ARG A 69 0.41 -5.44 5.47
CA ARG A 69 0.38 -4.20 4.71
C ARG A 69 -0.07 -3.02 5.57
N TRP A 70 -1.21 -3.13 6.25
CA TRP A 70 -1.76 -2.03 7.03
C TRP A 70 -0.88 -1.65 8.22
N ASN A 71 -0.19 -2.63 8.83
CA ASN A 71 0.83 -2.36 9.85
C ASN A 71 1.98 -1.53 9.29
N GLN A 72 2.47 -1.90 8.10
CA GLN A 72 3.58 -1.19 7.45
C GLN A 72 3.16 0.21 7.03
N ASP A 73 2.01 0.34 6.37
CA ASP A 73 1.51 1.63 5.89
C ASP A 73 1.24 2.59 7.07
N GLY A 74 0.52 2.14 8.08
CA GLY A 74 0.20 2.96 9.26
C GLY A 74 1.44 3.36 10.05
N SER A 75 2.35 2.42 10.33
CA SER A 75 3.58 2.71 11.07
C SER A 75 4.51 3.65 10.30
N ASN A 76 4.64 3.46 8.98
CA ASN A 76 5.45 4.36 8.16
C ASN A 76 4.83 5.75 8.09
N MET A 77 3.51 5.84 7.90
CA MET A 77 2.79 7.12 7.88
C MET A 77 2.97 7.87 9.20
N GLN A 78 2.78 7.19 10.34
CA GLN A 78 3.01 7.76 11.65
C GLN A 78 4.45 8.29 11.78
N ALA A 79 5.45 7.46 11.47
CA ALA A 79 6.85 7.85 11.59
C ALA A 79 7.21 9.07 10.72
N GLN A 80 6.70 9.14 9.49
CA GLN A 80 6.96 10.27 8.59
C GLN A 80 6.28 11.56 9.05
N LEU A 81 5.04 11.46 9.53
CA LEU A 81 4.30 12.62 10.03
C LEU A 81 4.91 13.15 11.34
N GLU A 82 5.27 12.26 12.28
CA GLU A 82 5.96 12.63 13.52
C GLU A 82 7.33 13.28 13.24
N ALA A 83 8.09 12.73 12.29
CA ALA A 83 9.36 13.32 11.86
C ALA A 83 9.18 14.71 11.21
N ALA A 84 8.02 14.97 10.61
CA ALA A 84 7.63 16.28 10.09
C ALA A 84 7.06 17.23 11.16
N GLY A 85 6.94 16.78 12.41
CA GLY A 85 6.50 17.60 13.55
C GLY A 85 5.02 17.57 13.85
N TYR A 86 4.25 16.62 13.27
CA TYR A 86 2.83 16.43 13.58
C TYR A 86 2.62 15.53 14.79
N ASP A 87 1.53 15.74 15.54
CA ASP A 87 1.00 14.80 16.53
C ASP A 87 0.09 13.79 15.82
N VAL A 88 0.33 12.49 15.98
CA VAL A 88 -0.36 11.46 15.20
C VAL A 88 -1.19 10.53 16.07
N ASP A 89 -2.49 10.50 15.82
CA ASP A 89 -3.44 9.53 16.42
C ASP A 89 -3.67 8.39 15.40
N LEU A 90 -2.86 7.33 15.49
CA LEU A 90 -2.97 6.15 14.64
C LEU A 90 -3.81 5.06 15.29
N GLN A 91 -4.92 4.68 14.66
CA GLN A 91 -5.82 3.64 15.15
C GLN A 91 -6.12 2.58 14.09
N TYR A 92 -6.40 1.35 14.56
CA TYR A 92 -6.78 0.21 13.75
C TYR A 92 -8.10 -0.35 14.25
N ALA A 93 -9.03 -0.61 13.36
CA ALA A 93 -10.40 -0.97 13.71
C ALA A 93 -10.68 -2.49 13.67
N SER A 94 -9.68 -3.34 13.47
CA SER A 94 -9.81 -4.81 13.43
C SER A 94 -10.86 -5.31 12.43
N ASN A 95 -11.01 -4.64 11.29
CA ASN A 95 -12.04 -4.85 10.28
C ASN A 95 -13.48 -4.74 10.81
N ASP A 96 -13.68 -4.00 11.90
CA ASP A 96 -15.01 -3.71 12.46
C ASP A 96 -15.44 -2.29 12.11
N ILE A 97 -16.48 -2.17 11.27
CA ILE A 97 -16.95 -0.89 10.74
C ILE A 97 -17.44 0.05 11.86
N PRO A 98 -18.26 -0.37 12.83
CA PRO A 98 -18.67 0.47 13.94
C PRO A 98 -17.48 1.00 14.76
N THR A 99 -16.46 0.17 14.96
CA THR A 99 -15.22 0.59 15.64
C THR A 99 -14.51 1.68 14.85
N GLN A 100 -14.38 1.53 13.51
CA GLN A 100 -13.74 2.55 12.67
C GLN A 100 -14.50 3.88 12.73
N VAL A 101 -15.83 3.84 12.63
CA VAL A 101 -16.67 5.05 12.76
C VAL A 101 -16.43 5.74 14.09
N SER A 102 -16.45 4.98 15.21
CA SER A 102 -16.23 5.53 16.56
C SER A 102 -14.80 6.11 16.73
N GLN A 103 -13.80 5.48 16.14
CA GLN A 103 -12.41 5.97 16.15
C GLN A 103 -12.30 7.30 15.40
N ILE A 104 -12.90 7.40 14.20
CA ILE A 104 -12.92 8.65 13.42
C ILE A 104 -13.65 9.75 14.18
N GLU A 105 -14.79 9.45 14.78
CA GLU A 105 -15.53 10.41 15.64
C GLU A 105 -14.68 10.90 16.82
N ASN A 106 -13.94 10.01 17.47
CA ASN A 106 -13.02 10.37 18.55
C ASN A 106 -11.87 11.25 18.04
N MET A 107 -11.29 10.97 16.87
CA MET A 107 -10.26 11.81 16.24
C MET A 107 -10.78 13.23 15.99
N ILE A 108 -11.98 13.36 15.44
CA ILE A 108 -12.65 14.66 15.22
C ILE A 108 -12.83 15.41 16.53
N ASN A 109 -13.31 14.74 17.58
CA ASN A 109 -13.60 15.34 18.87
C ASN A 109 -12.34 15.64 19.68
N SER A 110 -11.24 14.92 19.46
CA SER A 110 -9.95 15.16 20.10
C SER A 110 -9.10 16.24 19.42
N GLY A 111 -9.64 16.90 18.37
CA GLY A 111 -9.03 18.04 17.72
C GLY A 111 -8.01 17.67 16.64
N CYS A 112 -8.20 16.53 15.96
CA CYS A 112 -7.44 16.29 14.71
C CYS A 112 -7.82 17.33 13.67
N GLU A 113 -6.80 17.89 13.03
CA GLU A 113 -6.92 18.94 11.99
C GLU A 113 -6.87 18.36 10.57
N LEU A 114 -6.56 17.08 10.45
CA LEU A 114 -6.54 16.31 9.22
C LEU A 114 -6.88 14.86 9.54
N LEU A 115 -7.65 14.22 8.68
CA LEU A 115 -7.92 12.78 8.75
C LEU A 115 -7.37 12.06 7.53
N VAL A 116 -6.66 10.97 7.74
CA VAL A 116 -6.21 10.02 6.72
C VAL A 116 -6.88 8.69 6.97
N ILE A 117 -7.74 8.24 6.06
CA ILE A 117 -8.64 7.13 6.28
C ILE A 117 -8.49 6.08 5.19
N ALA A 118 -8.06 4.88 5.57
CA ALA A 118 -8.23 3.67 4.77
C ALA A 118 -9.51 2.98 5.22
N SER A 119 -10.61 3.16 4.51
CA SER A 119 -11.93 2.67 4.91
C SER A 119 -12.00 1.14 4.92
N ILE A 120 -12.70 0.56 5.89
CA ILE A 120 -13.08 -0.87 5.86
C ILE A 120 -14.11 -1.08 4.77
N ASP A 121 -15.14 -0.24 4.78
CA ASP A 121 -16.23 -0.21 3.81
C ASP A 121 -16.40 1.22 3.30
N GLY A 122 -16.37 1.37 1.99
CA GLY A 122 -16.38 2.69 1.34
C GLY A 122 -17.68 3.46 1.48
N ASP A 123 -18.79 2.78 1.73
CA ASP A 123 -20.14 3.38 1.80
C ASP A 123 -20.58 3.72 3.23
N SER A 124 -19.86 3.24 4.25
CA SER A 124 -20.32 3.29 5.65
C SER A 124 -19.93 4.54 6.43
N LEU A 125 -19.07 5.41 5.88
CA LEU A 125 -18.48 6.53 6.61
C LEU A 125 -19.22 7.87 6.46
N GLY A 126 -20.23 7.96 5.60
CA GLY A 126 -20.87 9.23 5.22
C GLY A 126 -21.25 10.11 6.41
N THR A 127 -21.95 9.55 7.41
CA THR A 127 -22.42 10.31 8.58
C THR A 127 -21.30 10.89 9.43
N VAL A 128 -20.23 10.13 9.69
CA VAL A 128 -19.11 10.61 10.51
C VAL A 128 -18.25 11.61 9.74
N LEU A 129 -18.17 11.50 8.42
CA LEU A 129 -17.43 12.44 7.58
C LEU A 129 -18.16 13.79 7.42
N GLU A 130 -19.48 13.83 7.50
CA GLU A 130 -20.20 15.11 7.60
C GLU A 130 -19.78 15.91 8.83
N GLN A 131 -19.51 15.25 9.97
CA GLN A 131 -18.99 15.95 11.16
C GLN A 131 -17.60 16.54 10.92
N ALA A 132 -16.73 15.85 10.16
CA ALA A 132 -15.42 16.37 9.78
C ALA A 132 -15.59 17.62 8.88
N LYS A 133 -16.50 17.55 7.90
CA LYS A 133 -16.81 18.64 6.99
C LYS A 133 -17.38 19.86 7.72
N GLU A 134 -18.32 19.67 8.65
CA GLU A 134 -18.89 20.76 9.47
C GLU A 134 -17.83 21.49 10.32
N LYS A 135 -16.71 20.84 10.60
CA LYS A 135 -15.57 21.41 11.36
C LYS A 135 -14.40 21.83 10.45
N ASP A 136 -14.61 21.86 9.13
CA ASP A 136 -13.58 22.19 8.13
C ASP A 136 -12.32 21.31 8.24
N ILE A 137 -12.47 20.04 8.69
CA ILE A 137 -11.35 19.07 8.80
C ILE A 137 -11.17 18.37 7.46
N PRO A 138 -10.04 18.56 6.75
CA PRO A 138 -9.76 17.87 5.49
C PRO A 138 -9.70 16.35 5.69
N VAL A 139 -10.18 15.61 4.69
CA VAL A 139 -10.17 14.15 4.68
C VAL A 139 -9.41 13.65 3.46
N ILE A 140 -8.40 12.82 3.71
CA ILE A 140 -7.69 12.06 2.68
C ILE A 140 -8.19 10.63 2.70
N ALA A 141 -8.89 10.19 1.64
CA ALA A 141 -9.12 8.78 1.41
C ALA A 141 -7.80 8.14 0.97
N TYR A 142 -7.27 7.24 1.80
CA TYR A 142 -6.00 6.56 1.54
C TYR A 142 -6.23 5.14 1.01
N ASP A 143 -5.67 4.86 -0.16
CA ASP A 143 -5.78 3.59 -0.88
C ASP A 143 -7.22 3.24 -1.28
N ARG A 144 -8.15 3.10 -0.35
CA ARG A 144 -9.54 2.69 -0.57
C ARG A 144 -10.45 3.88 -0.84
N LEU A 145 -11.28 3.76 -1.87
CA LEU A 145 -12.22 4.80 -2.28
C LEU A 145 -13.38 4.89 -1.28
N ILE A 146 -13.58 6.08 -0.74
CA ILE A 146 -14.76 6.40 0.07
C ILE A 146 -15.85 6.94 -0.86
N MET A 147 -17.03 6.35 -0.79
CA MET A 147 -18.18 6.66 -1.62
C MET A 147 -19.19 7.51 -0.85
N ASN A 148 -20.14 8.09 -1.59
CA ASN A 148 -21.32 8.75 -1.04
C ASN A 148 -21.05 9.85 -0.01
N SER A 149 -19.88 10.51 -0.09
CA SER A 149 -19.51 11.62 0.76
C SER A 149 -18.75 12.68 -0.03
N ASP A 150 -19.16 13.94 0.10
CA ASP A 150 -18.47 15.08 -0.47
C ASP A 150 -17.48 15.74 0.54
N ALA A 151 -17.28 15.10 1.70
CA ALA A 151 -16.30 15.49 2.70
C ALA A 151 -14.87 15.09 2.33
N VAL A 152 -14.68 14.17 1.39
CA VAL A 152 -13.35 13.73 0.95
C VAL A 152 -12.67 14.83 0.15
N THR A 153 -11.54 15.32 0.65
CA THR A 153 -10.77 16.41 0.03
C THR A 153 -9.77 15.86 -1.00
N TYR A 154 -9.12 14.75 -0.68
CA TYR A 154 -8.12 14.11 -1.54
C TYR A 154 -8.28 12.60 -1.52
N TYR A 155 -7.91 11.97 -2.63
CA TYR A 155 -7.83 10.52 -2.77
C TYR A 155 -6.44 10.11 -3.23
N ALA A 156 -5.71 9.41 -2.37
CA ALA A 156 -4.37 8.91 -2.63
C ALA A 156 -4.42 7.41 -2.93
N THR A 157 -4.31 7.04 -4.20
CA THR A 157 -4.46 5.66 -4.67
C THR A 157 -3.75 5.44 -6.00
N PHE A 158 -3.97 4.27 -6.59
CA PHE A 158 -3.55 3.89 -7.94
C PHE A 158 -4.72 4.04 -8.93
N ASP A 159 -4.44 3.88 -10.23
CA ASP A 159 -5.48 3.56 -11.21
C ASP A 159 -5.85 2.07 -11.08
N ASN A 160 -6.82 1.80 -10.22
CA ASN A 160 -7.20 0.45 -9.83
C ASN A 160 -7.78 -0.36 -11.02
N TYR A 161 -8.47 0.31 -11.93
CA TYR A 161 -8.97 -0.34 -13.14
C TYR A 161 -7.82 -0.74 -14.08
N MET A 162 -6.85 0.16 -14.27
CA MET A 162 -5.64 -0.12 -15.05
C MET A 162 -4.84 -1.27 -14.43
N VAL A 163 -4.75 -1.36 -13.10
CA VAL A 163 -4.11 -2.51 -12.42
C VAL A 163 -4.80 -3.81 -12.82
N GLY A 164 -6.13 -3.85 -12.75
CA GLY A 164 -6.90 -5.02 -13.20
C GLY A 164 -6.67 -5.36 -14.68
N THR A 165 -6.69 -4.35 -15.55
CA THR A 165 -6.38 -4.51 -16.97
C THR A 165 -5.00 -5.15 -17.15
N LYS A 166 -3.98 -4.66 -16.43
CA LYS A 166 -2.62 -5.23 -16.51
C LYS A 166 -2.54 -6.67 -16.02
N GLN A 167 -3.34 -7.05 -15.01
CA GLN A 167 -3.45 -8.45 -14.57
C GLN A 167 -4.02 -9.33 -15.69
N GLY A 168 -5.11 -8.89 -16.32
CA GLY A 168 -5.72 -9.61 -17.45
C GLY A 168 -4.79 -9.71 -18.66
N GLU A 169 -4.14 -8.60 -19.03
CA GLU A 169 -3.14 -8.58 -20.12
C GLU A 169 -1.98 -9.54 -19.86
N TYR A 170 -1.46 -9.56 -18.62
CA TYR A 170 -0.39 -10.48 -18.27
C TYR A 170 -0.80 -11.95 -18.46
N ILE A 171 -2.01 -12.33 -18.01
CA ILE A 171 -2.53 -13.69 -18.22
C ILE A 171 -2.69 -13.98 -19.70
N ARG A 172 -3.29 -13.08 -20.47
CA ARG A 172 -3.43 -13.20 -21.93
C ARG A 172 -2.09 -13.49 -22.60
N ASP A 173 -1.10 -12.68 -22.28
CA ASP A 173 0.22 -12.72 -22.92
C ASP A 173 1.02 -13.96 -22.50
N GLN A 174 0.97 -14.33 -21.21
CA GLN A 174 1.70 -15.51 -20.70
C GLN A 174 1.13 -16.84 -21.25
N LEU A 175 -0.17 -16.90 -21.49
CA LEU A 175 -0.82 -18.07 -22.06
C LEU A 175 -0.95 -18.00 -23.58
N ASP A 176 -0.46 -16.93 -24.20
CA ASP A 176 -0.58 -16.66 -25.65
C ASP A 176 -2.03 -16.88 -26.15
N LEU A 177 -3.00 -16.32 -25.41
CA LEU A 177 -4.41 -16.59 -25.64
C LEU A 177 -4.89 -16.22 -27.05
N ASP A 178 -4.22 -15.30 -27.72
CA ASP A 178 -4.56 -14.90 -29.09
C ASP A 178 -4.30 -16.05 -30.07
N ASN A 179 -3.21 -16.80 -29.89
CA ASN A 179 -2.75 -17.81 -30.83
C ASN A 179 -2.91 -19.24 -30.30
N ALA A 180 -2.81 -19.46 -29.02
CA ALA A 180 -2.92 -20.79 -28.41
C ALA A 180 -4.30 -21.42 -28.61
N ALA A 181 -4.34 -22.72 -28.82
CA ALA A 181 -5.60 -23.44 -29.04
C ALA A 181 -6.45 -23.54 -27.76
N GLY A 182 -5.82 -23.57 -26.55
CA GLY A 182 -6.51 -23.82 -25.29
C GLY A 182 -7.11 -25.24 -25.21
N PRO A 183 -8.11 -25.46 -24.33
CA PRO A 183 -8.49 -24.57 -23.26
C PRO A 183 -7.49 -24.56 -22.10
N PHE A 184 -7.39 -23.42 -21.43
CA PHE A 184 -6.65 -23.28 -20.16
C PHE A 184 -7.63 -23.16 -19.01
N ASN A 185 -7.35 -23.85 -17.90
CA ASN A 185 -8.18 -23.76 -16.71
C ASN A 185 -7.72 -22.59 -15.85
N ILE A 186 -8.67 -21.79 -15.36
CA ILE A 186 -8.45 -20.69 -14.42
C ILE A 186 -9.48 -20.76 -13.30
N GLU A 187 -9.19 -20.03 -12.21
CA GLU A 187 -10.15 -19.67 -11.19
C GLU A 187 -10.08 -18.17 -10.93
N LEU A 188 -11.20 -17.60 -10.54
CA LEU A 188 -11.32 -16.19 -10.22
C LEU A 188 -11.43 -16.02 -8.71
N VAL A 189 -10.59 -15.16 -8.14
CA VAL A 189 -10.63 -14.75 -6.73
C VAL A 189 -10.40 -13.26 -6.70
N THR A 190 -11.31 -12.52 -6.11
CA THR A 190 -11.17 -11.07 -5.93
C THR A 190 -11.18 -10.67 -4.46
N GLY A 191 -11.04 -9.38 -4.17
CA GLY A 191 -10.94 -8.85 -2.84
C GLY A 191 -12.26 -8.72 -2.09
N ASP A 192 -12.22 -7.91 -1.03
CA ASP A 192 -13.39 -7.63 -0.18
C ASP A 192 -14.47 -6.87 -0.95
N PRO A 193 -15.75 -7.26 -0.84
CA PRO A 193 -16.83 -6.58 -1.56
C PRO A 193 -17.14 -5.17 -1.04
N GLY A 194 -16.77 -4.84 0.20
CA GLY A 194 -16.87 -3.49 0.76
C GLY A 194 -15.74 -2.55 0.32
N ASP A 195 -14.69 -3.10 -0.32
CA ASP A 195 -13.60 -2.33 -0.91
C ASP A 195 -13.85 -2.09 -2.41
N ASN A 196 -14.18 -0.87 -2.79
CA ASN A 196 -14.46 -0.52 -4.18
C ASN A 196 -13.30 -0.81 -5.14
N ASN A 197 -12.05 -0.83 -4.65
CA ASN A 197 -10.89 -1.19 -5.48
C ASN A 197 -11.01 -2.62 -6.02
N ALA A 198 -11.56 -3.55 -5.25
CA ALA A 198 -11.75 -4.93 -5.68
C ALA A 198 -12.62 -5.02 -6.94
N ARG A 199 -13.67 -4.18 -7.04
CA ARG A 199 -14.54 -4.10 -8.22
C ARG A 199 -13.79 -3.56 -9.44
N PHE A 200 -12.96 -2.54 -9.25
CA PHE A 200 -12.15 -1.98 -10.32
C PHE A 200 -11.11 -2.97 -10.83
N PHE A 201 -10.40 -3.67 -9.92
CA PHE A 201 -9.45 -4.72 -10.32
C PHE A 201 -10.15 -5.82 -11.11
N PHE A 202 -11.27 -6.31 -10.59
CA PHE A 202 -12.04 -7.36 -11.24
C PHE A 202 -12.54 -6.91 -12.60
N GLY A 203 -13.15 -5.73 -12.71
CA GLY A 203 -13.67 -5.18 -13.97
C GLY A 203 -12.58 -5.04 -15.02
N GLY A 204 -11.45 -4.42 -14.67
CA GLY A 204 -10.34 -4.25 -15.59
C GLY A 204 -9.74 -5.58 -16.08
N ALA A 205 -9.64 -6.58 -15.20
CA ALA A 205 -9.15 -7.91 -15.58
C ALA A 205 -10.18 -8.65 -16.47
N MET A 206 -11.46 -8.58 -16.13
CA MET A 206 -12.51 -9.26 -16.89
C MET A 206 -12.74 -8.66 -18.27
N ASP A 207 -12.58 -7.34 -18.45
CA ASP A 207 -12.63 -6.73 -19.79
C ASP A 207 -11.61 -7.32 -20.75
N VAL A 208 -10.47 -7.77 -20.24
CA VAL A 208 -9.45 -8.46 -21.05
C VAL A 208 -9.76 -9.95 -21.21
N LEU A 209 -10.19 -10.62 -20.12
CA LEU A 209 -10.27 -12.09 -20.08
C LEU A 209 -11.63 -12.64 -20.55
N GLN A 210 -12.72 -11.88 -20.40
CA GLN A 210 -14.06 -12.34 -20.74
C GLN A 210 -14.19 -12.84 -22.19
N PRO A 211 -13.63 -12.17 -23.21
CA PRO A 211 -13.71 -12.68 -24.58
C PRO A 211 -13.10 -14.07 -24.77
N TYR A 212 -12.05 -14.40 -23.99
CA TYR A 212 -11.42 -15.73 -24.05
C TYR A 212 -12.19 -16.77 -23.27
N ILE A 213 -12.92 -16.38 -22.20
CA ILE A 213 -13.85 -17.24 -21.49
C ILE A 213 -15.03 -17.57 -22.39
N ASP A 214 -15.62 -16.57 -23.05
CA ASP A 214 -16.75 -16.73 -23.96
C ASP A 214 -16.39 -17.61 -25.18
N ALA A 215 -15.16 -17.51 -25.66
CA ALA A 215 -14.62 -18.34 -26.73
C ALA A 215 -14.21 -19.76 -26.27
N GLY A 216 -14.31 -20.09 -24.99
CA GLY A 216 -13.88 -21.36 -24.41
C GLY A 216 -12.36 -21.60 -24.41
N LYS A 217 -11.56 -20.58 -24.68
CA LYS A 217 -10.08 -20.65 -24.53
C LYS A 217 -9.65 -20.63 -23.07
N LEU A 218 -10.38 -19.90 -22.21
CA LEU A 218 -10.28 -19.95 -20.76
C LEU A 218 -11.52 -20.63 -20.18
N VAL A 219 -11.30 -21.54 -19.25
CA VAL A 219 -12.39 -22.26 -18.57
C VAL A 219 -12.27 -22.04 -17.07
N VAL A 220 -13.23 -21.32 -16.51
CA VAL A 220 -13.37 -21.19 -15.06
C VAL A 220 -13.97 -22.49 -14.54
N LYS A 221 -13.15 -23.33 -13.87
CA LYS A 221 -13.53 -24.70 -13.51
C LYS A 221 -14.69 -24.77 -12.53
N SER A 222 -14.76 -23.84 -11.59
CA SER A 222 -15.88 -23.71 -10.65
C SER A 222 -17.17 -23.21 -11.32
N GLY A 223 -17.08 -22.59 -12.50
CA GLY A 223 -18.17 -21.84 -13.13
C GLY A 223 -18.52 -20.53 -12.43
N GLN A 224 -17.74 -20.11 -11.42
CA GLN A 224 -17.98 -18.89 -10.66
C GLN A 224 -17.32 -17.71 -11.35
N THR A 225 -18.09 -16.86 -12.00
CA THR A 225 -17.60 -15.71 -12.78
C THR A 225 -18.18 -14.38 -12.32
N ASP A 226 -19.10 -14.39 -11.39
CA ASP A 226 -19.73 -13.20 -10.83
C ASP A 226 -18.88 -12.62 -9.69
N PHE A 227 -18.75 -11.29 -9.66
CA PHE A 227 -17.92 -10.58 -8.66
C PHE A 227 -18.29 -10.99 -7.23
N GLU A 228 -19.57 -10.97 -6.87
CA GLU A 228 -20.01 -11.26 -5.49
C GLU A 228 -19.69 -12.70 -5.10
N THR A 229 -19.76 -13.62 -6.06
CA THR A 229 -19.48 -15.03 -5.82
C THR A 229 -17.99 -15.29 -5.60
N VAL A 230 -17.11 -14.55 -6.29
CA VAL A 230 -15.67 -14.73 -6.22
C VAL A 230 -14.98 -13.77 -5.22
N ALA A 231 -15.76 -12.92 -4.57
CA ALA A 231 -15.28 -12.00 -3.56
C ALA A 231 -14.73 -12.72 -2.31
N THR A 232 -13.77 -12.09 -1.66
CA THR A 232 -13.08 -12.61 -0.48
C THR A 232 -13.20 -11.59 0.65
N ALA A 233 -14.14 -11.84 1.57
CA ALA A 233 -14.38 -10.96 2.70
C ALA A 233 -13.08 -10.70 3.50
N ASN A 234 -12.90 -9.45 3.91
CA ASN A 234 -11.73 -8.97 4.65
C ASN A 234 -10.38 -9.20 3.94
N TRP A 235 -10.36 -9.46 2.63
CA TRP A 235 -9.15 -9.86 1.90
C TRP A 235 -8.45 -11.07 2.55
N SER A 236 -9.23 -11.98 3.17
CA SER A 236 -8.72 -13.10 3.96
C SER A 236 -7.97 -14.10 3.09
N THR A 237 -6.71 -14.35 3.45
CA THR A 237 -5.87 -15.36 2.81
C THR A 237 -6.46 -16.77 2.97
N GLU A 238 -7.02 -17.08 4.15
CA GLU A 238 -7.65 -18.38 4.45
C GLU A 238 -8.87 -18.61 3.56
N THR A 239 -9.69 -17.58 3.40
CA THR A 239 -10.87 -17.66 2.51
C THR A 239 -10.43 -17.85 1.06
N ALA A 240 -9.46 -17.07 0.58
CA ALA A 240 -8.91 -17.23 -0.77
C ALA A 240 -8.35 -18.64 -0.99
N GLN A 241 -7.56 -19.14 -0.03
CA GLN A 241 -6.97 -20.49 -0.10
C GLN A 241 -8.03 -21.59 -0.11
N SER A 242 -9.12 -21.44 0.66
CA SER A 242 -10.20 -22.45 0.72
C SER A 242 -11.02 -22.54 -0.57
N ARG A 243 -10.90 -21.55 -1.45
CA ARG A 243 -11.58 -21.50 -2.77
C ARG A 243 -10.77 -22.20 -3.87
N MET A 244 -9.47 -22.39 -3.67
CA MET A 244 -8.53 -23.01 -4.63
C MET A 244 -8.44 -24.53 -4.42
#